data_24765ea8ec2f709100aea0d4bed80d61
#
_entry.id   24765ea8ec2f709100aea0d4bed80d61
#
_cell.length_a   1.000
_cell.length_b   1.000
_cell.length_c   1.000
_cell.angle_alpha   90.00
_cell.angle_beta   90.00
_cell.angle_gamma   90.00
#
_symmetry.space_group_name_H-M   'P 1'
#
loop_
_entity.id
_entity.type
_entity.pdbx_description
1 polymer ?
#
loop_
_entity_poly.entity_id
_entity_poly.type
_entity_poly.pdbx_seq_one_letter_code
_entity_poly.pdbx_strand_id
1 'polypeptide(L)'
;MSRTTAPLSDSACRSAKPADRAYKLFDGDGLYLLVQPNGRKGWRFRYVKPDGREGLTSFGNYPVVGLADARKKRLEVKRMLAEGIDPIESKHQAKTQATIRGRTFESAALDWHKAMSAKWAPGHAKTVLSRLKTHVFPLIGDRAIVDLDTHDLMQPLEAIQKRGTIDVALRVQNYLQSIMREAKRARQIAANPASDLEGLIKAPRVVHRPALPLSRLPELQERIDTYK
;
A
#
# COMPACT_ATOMS: atom_id res chain seq x y z
N MET A 1 3.94 43.12 -17.67
CA MET A 1 2.75 43.34 -18.50
C MET A 1 2.20 41.97 -18.92
N SER A 2 1.01 41.61 -18.48
CA SER A 2 0.36 40.35 -18.84
C SER A 2 -0.18 40.49 -20.28
N ARG A 3 0.38 39.73 -21.22
CA ARG A 3 -0.15 39.67 -22.59
C ARG A 3 -1.54 39.07 -22.53
N THR A 4 -2.56 39.87 -22.78
CA THR A 4 -3.94 39.42 -22.92
C THR A 4 -4.03 38.60 -24.21
N THR A 5 -3.96 37.29 -24.09
CA THR A 5 -4.10 36.39 -25.25
C THR A 5 -5.58 36.21 -25.52
N ALA A 6 -6.01 36.41 -26.77
CA ALA A 6 -7.39 36.14 -27.15
C ALA A 6 -7.75 34.67 -26.86
N PRO A 7 -8.94 34.40 -26.28
CA PRO A 7 -9.33 33.03 -25.94
C PRO A 7 -9.41 32.16 -27.19
N LEU A 8 -9.00 30.92 -27.12
CA LEU A 8 -9.07 29.95 -28.20
C LEU A 8 -10.52 29.66 -28.60
N SER A 9 -10.71 29.31 -29.86
CA SER A 9 -11.95 28.72 -30.36
C SER A 9 -11.77 27.21 -30.59
N ASP A 10 -12.85 26.44 -30.52
CA ASP A 10 -12.79 25.00 -30.81
C ASP A 10 -12.36 24.71 -32.25
N SER A 11 -12.76 25.59 -33.21
CA SER A 11 -12.29 25.52 -34.58
C SER A 11 -10.78 25.68 -34.70
N ALA A 12 -10.15 26.58 -33.94
CA ALA A 12 -8.70 26.74 -33.88
C ALA A 12 -8.01 25.50 -33.33
N CYS A 13 -8.57 24.87 -32.26
CA CYS A 13 -8.06 23.61 -31.71
C CYS A 13 -8.14 22.48 -32.73
N ARG A 14 -9.24 22.41 -33.50
CA ARG A 14 -9.47 21.37 -34.50
C ARG A 14 -8.54 21.53 -35.70
N SER A 15 -8.42 22.74 -36.24
CA SER A 15 -7.62 23.05 -37.43
C SER A 15 -6.10 23.08 -37.20
N ALA A 16 -5.63 23.08 -35.95
CA ALA A 16 -4.22 23.06 -35.62
C ALA A 16 -3.54 21.83 -36.24
N LYS A 17 -2.57 22.04 -37.13
CA LYS A 17 -1.80 20.98 -37.80
C LYS A 17 -0.47 20.76 -37.07
N PRO A 18 0.08 19.52 -37.08
CA PRO A 18 1.41 19.30 -36.60
C PRO A 18 2.46 20.10 -37.38
N ALA A 19 3.53 20.49 -36.70
CA ALA A 19 4.68 21.17 -37.28
C ALA A 19 5.95 20.41 -36.90
N ASP A 20 7.09 20.77 -37.47
CA ASP A 20 8.40 20.10 -37.21
C ASP A 20 8.78 20.14 -35.73
N ARG A 21 8.29 21.13 -34.97
CA ARG A 21 8.49 21.26 -33.53
C ARG A 21 7.16 21.43 -32.81
N ALA A 22 7.10 20.94 -31.56
CA ALA A 22 5.94 21.15 -30.74
C ALA A 22 5.69 22.65 -30.48
N TYR A 23 4.45 23.09 -30.61
CA TYR A 23 4.07 24.47 -30.34
C TYR A 23 2.83 24.58 -29.46
N LYS A 24 2.59 25.76 -28.91
CA LYS A 24 1.57 26.03 -27.91
C LYS A 24 0.53 26.99 -28.48
N LEU A 25 -0.75 26.66 -28.34
CA LEU A 25 -1.87 27.54 -28.56
C LEU A 25 -2.44 27.95 -27.21
N PHE A 26 -2.29 29.22 -26.86
CA PHE A 26 -2.67 29.73 -25.54
C PHE A 26 -4.16 30.11 -25.50
N ASP A 27 -4.88 29.68 -24.44
CA ASP A 27 -6.28 30.06 -24.16
C ASP A 27 -6.39 31.17 -23.09
N GLY A 28 -5.25 31.60 -22.56
CA GLY A 28 -5.18 32.55 -21.44
C GLY A 28 -5.15 31.87 -20.08
N ASP A 29 -4.84 32.67 -19.07
CA ASP A 29 -4.81 32.21 -17.66
C ASP A 29 -3.98 30.94 -17.38
N GLY A 30 -2.89 30.72 -18.12
CA GLY A 30 -2.02 29.57 -17.97
C GLY A 30 -2.47 28.30 -18.72
N LEU A 31 -3.67 28.28 -19.33
CA LEU A 31 -4.16 27.17 -20.15
C LEU A 31 -3.64 27.27 -21.58
N TYR A 32 -3.16 26.16 -22.12
CA TYR A 32 -2.75 26.06 -23.52
C TYR A 32 -2.93 24.64 -24.08
N LEU A 33 -3.11 24.54 -25.37
CA LEU A 33 -3.09 23.31 -26.15
C LEU A 33 -1.66 23.11 -26.69
N LEU A 34 -1.01 22.04 -26.33
CA LEU A 34 0.29 21.65 -26.87
C LEU A 34 0.07 20.75 -28.09
N VAL A 35 0.48 21.21 -29.25
CA VAL A 35 0.47 20.43 -30.49
C VAL A 35 1.85 19.83 -30.70
N GLN A 36 1.92 18.52 -30.77
CA GLN A 36 3.17 17.78 -30.97
C GLN A 36 3.42 17.44 -32.45
N PRO A 37 4.66 17.21 -32.88
CA PRO A 37 5.00 16.84 -34.25
C PRO A 37 4.28 15.57 -34.76
N ASN A 38 3.97 14.66 -33.84
CA ASN A 38 3.23 13.42 -34.14
C ASN A 38 1.70 13.62 -34.24
N GLY A 39 1.23 14.86 -34.25
CA GLY A 39 -0.19 15.20 -34.35
C GLY A 39 -0.98 15.12 -33.03
N ARG A 40 -0.39 14.66 -31.91
CA ARG A 40 -1.07 14.65 -30.62
C ARG A 40 -1.27 16.07 -30.12
N LYS A 41 -2.47 16.36 -29.64
CA LYS A 41 -2.87 17.65 -29.05
C LYS A 41 -3.22 17.41 -27.59
N GLY A 42 -2.51 18.02 -26.65
CA GLY A 42 -2.73 17.81 -25.21
C GLY A 42 -2.95 19.11 -24.46
N TRP A 43 -3.98 19.16 -23.64
CA TRP A 43 -4.24 20.30 -22.76
C TRP A 43 -3.23 20.34 -21.61
N ARG A 44 -2.62 21.52 -21.43
CA ARG A 44 -1.67 21.82 -20.36
C ARG A 44 -2.10 23.07 -19.62
N PHE A 45 -1.93 23.07 -18.32
CA PHE A 45 -2.20 24.21 -17.45
C PHE A 45 -0.99 24.51 -16.59
N ARG A 46 -0.43 25.72 -16.76
CA ARG A 46 0.66 26.27 -15.95
C ARG A 46 0.07 27.16 -14.88
N TYR A 47 0.52 26.99 -13.64
CA TYR A 47 0.03 27.71 -12.48
C TYR A 47 1.15 27.96 -11.48
N VAL A 48 0.89 28.81 -10.50
CA VAL A 48 1.78 29.02 -9.35
C VAL A 48 1.24 28.21 -8.18
N LYS A 49 2.08 27.41 -7.57
CA LYS A 49 1.75 26.61 -6.38
C LYS A 49 1.58 27.49 -5.15
N PRO A 50 0.98 26.99 -4.05
CA PRO A 50 0.89 27.72 -2.79
C PRO A 50 2.26 28.11 -2.22
N ASP A 51 3.31 27.36 -2.51
CA ASP A 51 4.69 27.61 -2.10
C ASP A 51 5.45 28.61 -3.01
N GLY A 52 4.77 29.22 -3.99
CA GLY A 52 5.33 30.20 -4.95
C GLY A 52 6.05 29.58 -6.15
N ARG A 53 6.25 28.28 -6.20
CA ARG A 53 6.90 27.61 -7.35
C ARG A 53 5.95 27.40 -8.51
N GLU A 54 6.51 27.31 -9.74
CA GLU A 54 5.70 26.97 -10.91
C GLU A 54 5.27 25.50 -10.90
N GLY A 55 4.00 25.28 -11.25
CA GLY A 55 3.41 23.97 -11.46
C GLY A 55 2.89 23.81 -12.88
N LEU A 56 2.89 22.58 -13.40
CA LEU A 56 2.35 22.22 -14.71
C LEU A 56 1.54 20.93 -14.58
N THR A 57 0.26 20.99 -14.97
CA THR A 57 -0.61 19.81 -14.99
C THR A 57 -1.18 19.56 -16.37
N SER A 58 -1.61 18.32 -16.63
CA SER A 58 -2.26 17.91 -17.88
C SER A 58 -3.73 17.62 -17.63
N PHE A 59 -4.60 18.07 -18.55
CA PHE A 59 -6.04 17.82 -18.47
C PHE A 59 -6.53 16.72 -19.41
N GLY A 60 -5.65 16.18 -20.23
CA GLY A 60 -5.96 15.14 -21.22
C GLY A 60 -5.76 15.60 -22.65
N ASN A 61 -6.10 14.75 -23.60
CA ASN A 61 -5.86 14.97 -25.02
C ASN A 61 -7.14 15.47 -25.72
N TYR A 62 -6.97 16.41 -26.64
CA TYR A 62 -8.00 16.79 -27.58
C TYR A 62 -8.08 15.75 -28.72
N PRO A 63 -9.27 15.36 -29.23
CA PRO A 63 -10.58 15.92 -28.92
C PRO A 63 -11.31 15.27 -27.71
N VAL A 64 -10.77 14.23 -27.10
CA VAL A 64 -11.41 13.53 -25.95
C VAL A 64 -11.77 14.51 -24.83
N VAL A 65 -10.89 15.47 -24.56
CA VAL A 65 -11.17 16.61 -23.69
C VAL A 65 -11.33 17.84 -24.58
N GLY A 66 -12.55 18.35 -24.67
CA GLY A 66 -12.88 19.56 -25.44
C GLY A 66 -12.35 20.83 -24.76
N LEU A 67 -12.42 21.95 -25.48
CA LEU A 67 -12.00 23.27 -24.95
C LEU A 67 -12.84 23.66 -23.72
N ALA A 68 -14.15 23.42 -23.74
CA ALA A 68 -15.04 23.74 -22.62
C ALA A 68 -14.67 22.95 -21.38
N ASP A 69 -14.33 21.65 -21.53
CA ASP A 69 -13.93 20.78 -20.43
C ASP A 69 -12.56 21.17 -19.87
N ALA A 70 -11.62 21.56 -20.74
CA ALA A 70 -10.32 22.06 -20.31
C ALA A 70 -10.47 23.35 -19.49
N ARG A 71 -11.35 24.26 -19.87
CA ARG A 71 -11.68 25.48 -19.11
C ARG A 71 -12.32 25.15 -17.75
N LYS A 72 -13.25 24.18 -17.69
CA LYS A 72 -13.82 23.68 -16.42
C LYS A 72 -12.74 23.18 -15.49
N LYS A 73 -11.87 22.29 -15.98
CA LYS A 73 -10.75 21.75 -15.19
C LYS A 73 -9.78 22.84 -14.71
N ARG A 74 -9.55 23.87 -15.51
CA ARG A 74 -8.79 25.06 -15.09
C ARG A 74 -9.42 25.74 -13.89
N LEU A 75 -10.75 25.96 -13.93
CA LEU A 75 -11.47 26.60 -12.83
C LEU A 75 -11.42 25.75 -11.54
N GLU A 76 -11.56 24.43 -11.65
CA GLU A 76 -11.42 23.51 -10.53
C GLU A 76 -10.05 23.62 -9.89
N VAL A 77 -8.98 23.59 -10.71
CA VAL A 77 -7.60 23.75 -10.22
C VAL A 77 -7.39 25.12 -9.57
N LYS A 78 -7.93 26.21 -10.16
CA LYS A 78 -7.84 27.54 -9.55
C LYS A 78 -8.54 27.61 -8.18
N ARG A 79 -9.67 26.91 -8.00
CA ARG A 79 -10.34 26.79 -6.69
C ARG A 79 -9.47 26.08 -5.66
N MET A 80 -8.92 24.91 -6.04
CA MET A 80 -8.00 24.18 -5.15
C MET A 80 -6.79 25.03 -4.72
N LEU A 81 -6.21 25.77 -5.66
CA LEU A 81 -5.10 26.68 -5.38
C LEU A 81 -5.50 27.83 -4.44
N ALA A 82 -6.71 28.36 -4.59
CA ALA A 82 -7.23 29.40 -3.67
C ALA A 82 -7.45 28.86 -2.24
N GLU A 83 -7.74 27.57 -2.12
CA GLU A 83 -7.82 26.82 -0.83
C GLU A 83 -6.44 26.37 -0.31
N GLY A 84 -5.35 26.75 -0.98
CA GLY A 84 -3.98 26.37 -0.60
C GLY A 84 -3.60 24.93 -0.95
N ILE A 85 -4.40 24.23 -1.77
CA ILE A 85 -4.19 22.82 -2.15
C ILE A 85 -3.45 22.74 -3.49
N ASP A 86 -2.29 22.04 -3.50
CA ASP A 86 -1.59 21.71 -4.76
C ASP A 86 -2.32 20.57 -5.48
N PRO A 87 -2.83 20.79 -6.72
CA PRO A 87 -3.56 19.77 -7.45
C PRO A 87 -2.72 18.55 -7.84
N ILE A 88 -1.41 18.69 -7.97
CA ILE A 88 -0.51 17.54 -8.24
C ILE A 88 -0.37 16.69 -6.99
N GLU A 89 -0.12 17.30 -5.83
CA GLU A 89 -0.05 16.58 -4.55
C GLU A 89 -1.38 15.89 -4.22
N SER A 90 -2.50 16.58 -4.39
CA SER A 90 -3.83 15.99 -4.19
C SER A 90 -4.07 14.75 -5.07
N LYS A 91 -3.71 14.81 -6.35
CA LYS A 91 -3.78 13.64 -7.25
C LYS A 91 -2.83 12.51 -6.82
N HIS A 92 -1.62 12.84 -6.40
CA HIS A 92 -0.68 11.85 -5.88
C HIS A 92 -1.20 11.18 -4.62
N GLN A 93 -1.71 11.96 -3.68
CA GLN A 93 -2.32 11.45 -2.46
C GLN A 93 -3.52 10.55 -2.75
N ALA A 94 -4.43 10.98 -3.63
CA ALA A 94 -5.58 10.18 -4.04
C ALA A 94 -5.17 8.85 -4.70
N LYS A 95 -4.15 8.87 -5.59
CA LYS A 95 -3.63 7.65 -6.22
C LYS A 95 -2.96 6.73 -5.20
N THR A 96 -2.19 7.28 -4.28
CA THR A 96 -1.54 6.52 -3.20
C THR A 96 -2.60 5.90 -2.29
N GLN A 97 -3.62 6.66 -1.89
CA GLN A 97 -4.73 6.17 -1.08
C GLN A 97 -5.52 5.06 -1.81
N ALA A 98 -5.79 5.21 -3.11
CA ALA A 98 -6.45 4.17 -3.89
C ALA A 98 -5.60 2.89 -3.97
N THR A 99 -4.28 3.02 -4.13
CA THR A 99 -3.36 1.88 -4.13
C THR A 99 -3.30 1.19 -2.76
N ILE A 100 -3.28 1.98 -1.69
CA ILE A 100 -3.28 1.47 -0.31
C ILE A 100 -4.60 0.74 -0.02
N ARG A 101 -5.76 1.33 -0.39
CA ARG A 101 -7.07 0.69 -0.21
C ARG A 101 -7.26 -0.58 -1.02
N GLY A 102 -6.65 -0.67 -2.19
CA GLY A 102 -6.67 -1.88 -3.01
C GLY A 102 -5.73 -3.00 -2.53
N ARG A 103 -4.92 -2.74 -1.47
CA ARG A 103 -3.97 -3.73 -0.98
C ARG A 103 -4.62 -4.64 0.05
N THR A 104 -4.71 -5.93 -0.28
CA THR A 104 -5.27 -6.96 0.62
C THR A 104 -4.27 -7.37 1.70
N PHE A 105 -4.79 -7.94 2.81
CA PHE A 105 -3.95 -8.52 3.86
C PHE A 105 -3.05 -9.63 3.31
N GLU A 106 -3.57 -10.51 2.46
CA GLU A 106 -2.78 -11.59 1.84
C GLU A 106 -1.60 -11.03 1.05
N SER A 107 -1.82 -9.99 0.22
CA SER A 107 -0.73 -9.35 -0.53
C SER A 107 0.36 -8.81 0.39
N ALA A 108 -0.02 -8.13 1.47
CA ALA A 108 0.94 -7.58 2.44
C ALA A 108 1.68 -8.69 3.20
N ALA A 109 0.98 -9.76 3.58
CA ALA A 109 1.56 -10.92 4.25
C ALA A 109 2.55 -11.68 3.36
N LEU A 110 2.26 -11.82 2.06
CA LEU A 110 3.16 -12.45 1.10
C LEU A 110 4.44 -11.63 0.89
N ASP A 111 4.34 -10.30 0.80
CA ASP A 111 5.51 -9.42 0.70
C ASP A 111 6.37 -9.49 1.96
N TRP A 112 5.74 -9.45 3.15
CA TRP A 112 6.43 -9.66 4.42
C TRP A 112 7.12 -11.02 4.46
N HIS A 113 6.42 -12.10 4.08
CA HIS A 113 6.97 -13.45 4.05
C HIS A 113 8.17 -13.53 3.12
N LYS A 114 8.10 -12.95 1.92
CA LYS A 114 9.21 -12.88 0.96
C LYS A 114 10.44 -12.18 1.55
N ALA A 115 10.24 -11.05 2.23
CA ALA A 115 11.33 -10.31 2.88
C ALA A 115 11.96 -11.08 4.04
N MET A 116 11.14 -11.79 4.83
CA MET A 116 11.61 -12.56 5.98
C MET A 116 12.21 -13.90 5.59
N SER A 117 11.77 -14.53 4.51
CA SER A 117 12.24 -15.83 4.04
C SER A 117 13.75 -15.84 3.70
N ALA A 118 14.31 -14.68 3.34
CA ALA A 118 15.75 -14.53 3.14
C ALA A 118 16.58 -14.76 4.42
N LYS A 119 15.95 -14.65 5.61
CA LYS A 119 16.59 -14.81 6.92
C LYS A 119 16.26 -16.15 7.59
N TRP A 120 15.37 -16.94 7.01
CA TRP A 120 14.88 -18.20 7.59
C TRP A 120 15.42 -19.42 6.86
N ALA A 121 15.50 -20.52 7.60
CA ALA A 121 15.70 -21.83 6.98
C ALA A 121 14.51 -22.15 6.06
N PRO A 122 14.72 -22.77 4.88
CA PRO A 122 13.66 -23.04 3.88
C PRO A 122 12.45 -23.79 4.44
N GLY A 123 12.68 -24.76 5.34
CA GLY A 123 11.61 -25.51 6.01
C GLY A 123 10.75 -24.64 6.91
N HIS A 124 11.35 -23.68 7.63
CA HIS A 124 10.63 -22.73 8.46
C HIS A 124 9.78 -21.79 7.64
N ALA A 125 10.34 -21.21 6.58
CA ALA A 125 9.60 -20.33 5.66
C ALA A 125 8.35 -21.03 5.08
N LYS A 126 8.50 -22.28 4.63
CA LYS A 126 7.37 -23.11 4.15
C LYS A 126 6.29 -23.31 5.23
N THR A 127 6.70 -23.57 6.46
CA THR A 127 5.78 -23.76 7.59
C THR A 127 5.00 -22.48 7.92
N VAL A 128 5.66 -21.31 7.93
CA VAL A 128 5.01 -20.01 8.15
C VAL A 128 3.95 -19.75 7.10
N LEU A 129 4.31 -19.90 5.81
CA LEU A 129 3.38 -19.68 4.70
C LEU A 129 2.19 -20.65 4.75
N SER A 130 2.44 -21.92 5.05
CA SER A 130 1.39 -22.93 5.20
C SER A 130 0.39 -22.54 6.29
N ARG A 131 0.88 -22.09 7.46
CA ARG A 131 0.01 -21.64 8.57
C ARG A 131 -0.84 -20.44 8.18
N LEU A 132 -0.27 -19.44 7.50
CA LEU A 132 -1.01 -18.28 7.00
C LEU A 132 -2.10 -18.69 6.01
N LYS A 133 -1.78 -19.54 5.05
CA LYS A 133 -2.74 -20.05 4.06
C LYS A 133 -3.87 -20.87 4.67
N THR A 134 -3.57 -21.66 5.68
CA THR A 134 -4.57 -22.58 6.28
C THR A 134 -5.46 -21.88 7.29
N HIS A 135 -4.93 -20.92 8.05
CA HIS A 135 -5.63 -20.38 9.22
C HIS A 135 -6.02 -18.91 9.11
N VAL A 136 -5.31 -18.12 8.29
CA VAL A 136 -5.49 -16.65 8.25
C VAL A 136 -6.14 -16.19 6.96
N PHE A 137 -5.59 -16.56 5.80
CA PHE A 137 -6.06 -16.08 4.50
C PHE A 137 -7.53 -16.42 4.21
N PRO A 138 -8.08 -17.58 4.59
CA PRO A 138 -9.49 -17.86 4.36
C PRO A 138 -10.47 -16.93 5.09
N LEU A 139 -10.02 -16.27 6.15
CA LEU A 139 -10.87 -15.42 6.99
C LEU A 139 -10.67 -13.92 6.69
N ILE A 140 -9.43 -13.48 6.50
CA ILE A 140 -9.10 -12.06 6.36
C ILE A 140 -8.20 -11.74 5.15
N GLY A 141 -7.82 -12.74 4.35
CA GLY A 141 -6.86 -12.59 3.25
C GLY A 141 -7.27 -11.56 2.21
N ASP A 142 -8.52 -11.60 1.77
CA ASP A 142 -9.05 -10.74 0.71
C ASP A 142 -9.46 -9.35 1.19
N ARG A 143 -9.46 -9.11 2.51
CA ARG A 143 -9.84 -7.82 3.07
C ARG A 143 -8.73 -6.78 2.87
N ALA A 144 -9.12 -5.54 2.62
CA ALA A 144 -8.16 -4.45 2.54
C ALA A 144 -7.46 -4.27 3.89
N ILE A 145 -6.13 -4.22 3.86
CA ILE A 145 -5.31 -4.17 5.10
C ILE A 145 -5.60 -2.92 5.93
N VAL A 146 -6.05 -1.82 5.30
CA VAL A 146 -6.39 -0.56 5.97
C VAL A 146 -7.67 -0.63 6.77
N ASP A 147 -8.58 -1.57 6.43
CA ASP A 147 -9.90 -1.71 7.03
C ASP A 147 -9.93 -2.80 8.12
N LEU A 148 -8.78 -3.45 8.37
CA LEU A 148 -8.69 -4.46 9.42
C LEU A 148 -8.55 -3.82 10.81
N ASP A 149 -9.38 -4.28 11.72
CA ASP A 149 -9.32 -3.93 13.14
C ASP A 149 -8.77 -5.09 14.00
N THR A 150 -8.66 -4.86 15.31
CA THR A 150 -8.18 -5.87 16.26
C THR A 150 -9.10 -7.09 16.31
N HIS A 151 -10.43 -6.88 16.21
CA HIS A 151 -11.40 -7.97 16.24
C HIS A 151 -11.24 -8.90 15.03
N ASP A 152 -11.00 -8.33 13.84
CA ASP A 152 -10.74 -9.11 12.64
C ASP A 152 -9.50 -10.01 12.78
N LEU A 153 -8.45 -9.47 13.39
CA LEU A 153 -7.21 -10.22 13.62
C LEU A 153 -7.38 -11.30 14.70
N MET A 154 -8.34 -11.16 15.60
CA MET A 154 -8.67 -12.17 16.61
C MET A 154 -9.36 -13.40 16.01
N GLN A 155 -10.17 -13.23 14.97
CA GLN A 155 -10.95 -14.33 14.36
C GLN A 155 -10.11 -15.57 14.01
N PRO A 156 -8.99 -15.47 13.27
CA PRO A 156 -8.15 -16.63 12.99
C PRO A 156 -7.52 -17.24 14.26
N LEU A 157 -7.20 -16.43 15.26
CA LEU A 157 -6.62 -16.89 16.52
C LEU A 157 -7.62 -17.72 17.33
N GLU A 158 -8.85 -17.24 17.45
CA GLU A 158 -9.95 -17.95 18.11
C GLU A 158 -10.30 -19.28 17.39
N ALA A 159 -10.31 -19.26 16.05
CA ALA A 159 -10.55 -20.46 15.28
C ALA A 159 -9.49 -21.55 15.52
N ILE A 160 -8.21 -21.13 15.67
CA ILE A 160 -7.12 -22.06 16.01
C ILE A 160 -7.24 -22.55 17.46
N GLN A 161 -7.58 -21.67 18.40
CA GLN A 161 -7.76 -22.04 19.82
C GLN A 161 -8.91 -23.05 20.01
N LYS A 162 -10.04 -22.86 19.32
CA LYS A 162 -11.18 -23.81 19.34
C LYS A 162 -10.77 -25.22 18.88
N ARG A 163 -9.72 -25.34 18.06
CA ARG A 163 -9.15 -26.63 17.63
C ARG A 163 -8.12 -27.21 18.64
N GLY A 164 -7.89 -26.53 19.77
CA GLY A 164 -6.98 -27.00 20.81
C GLY A 164 -5.48 -26.83 20.52
N THR A 165 -5.10 -26.11 19.43
CA THR A 165 -3.70 -25.94 19.01
C THR A 165 -3.14 -24.59 19.44
N ILE A 166 -3.02 -24.39 20.78
CA ILE A 166 -2.60 -23.11 21.38
C ILE A 166 -1.22 -22.65 20.89
N ASP A 167 -0.26 -23.56 20.74
CA ASP A 167 1.09 -23.24 20.24
C ASP A 167 1.06 -22.66 18.80
N VAL A 168 0.14 -23.18 17.96
CA VAL A 168 -0.04 -22.64 16.61
C VAL A 168 -0.67 -21.25 16.66
N ALA A 169 -1.64 -21.03 17.54
CA ALA A 169 -2.28 -19.74 17.73
C ALA A 169 -1.27 -18.67 18.18
N LEU A 170 -0.40 -18.96 19.13
CA LEU A 170 0.68 -18.07 19.57
C LEU A 170 1.64 -17.71 18.43
N ARG A 171 2.03 -18.69 17.62
CA ARG A 171 2.90 -18.44 16.47
C ARG A 171 2.21 -17.57 15.41
N VAL A 172 0.94 -17.84 15.12
CA VAL A 172 0.15 -17.04 14.16
C VAL A 172 -0.05 -15.63 14.70
N GLN A 173 -0.29 -15.44 16.00
CA GLN A 173 -0.34 -14.12 16.63
C GLN A 173 0.94 -13.33 16.37
N ASN A 174 2.11 -13.94 16.56
CA ASN A 174 3.39 -13.29 16.29
C ASN A 174 3.56 -12.93 14.80
N TYR A 175 3.05 -13.76 13.89
CA TYR A 175 3.07 -13.42 12.45
C TYR A 175 2.18 -12.23 12.15
N LEU A 176 0.95 -12.21 12.67
CA LEU A 176 0.02 -11.08 12.51
C LEU A 176 0.62 -9.77 13.02
N GLN A 177 1.21 -9.79 14.24
CA GLN A 177 1.89 -8.63 14.81
C GLN A 177 3.05 -8.14 13.93
N SER A 178 3.85 -9.06 13.39
CA SER A 178 4.98 -8.72 12.53
C SER A 178 4.54 -8.15 11.18
N ILE A 179 3.50 -8.74 10.56
CA ILE A 179 2.93 -8.27 9.29
C ILE A 179 2.36 -6.85 9.47
N MET A 180 1.53 -6.64 10.50
CA MET A 180 0.90 -5.34 10.74
C MET A 180 1.91 -4.27 11.16
N ARG A 181 2.98 -4.63 11.87
CA ARG A 181 4.10 -3.73 12.18
C ARG A 181 4.81 -3.29 10.92
N GLU A 182 5.06 -4.21 9.99
CA GLU A 182 5.69 -3.89 8.70
C GLU A 182 4.77 -3.03 7.83
N ALA A 183 3.48 -3.34 7.79
CA ALA A 183 2.48 -2.53 7.09
C ALA A 183 2.43 -1.09 7.63
N LYS A 184 2.50 -0.89 8.95
CA LYS A 184 2.60 0.45 9.57
C LYS A 184 3.91 1.15 9.18
N ARG A 185 5.04 0.44 9.22
CA ARG A 185 6.36 0.98 8.81
C ARG A 185 6.36 1.40 7.36
N ALA A 186 5.73 0.62 6.49
CA ALA A 186 5.54 0.92 5.07
C ALA A 186 4.44 1.97 4.78
N ARG A 187 3.87 2.59 5.83
CA ARG A 187 2.78 3.60 5.74
C ARG A 187 1.54 3.10 5.00
N GLN A 188 1.26 1.81 5.02
CA GLN A 188 0.06 1.21 4.45
C GLN A 188 -1.14 1.35 5.39
N ILE A 189 -0.89 1.44 6.69
CA ILE A 189 -1.88 1.66 7.75
C ILE A 189 -1.42 2.79 8.68
N ALA A 190 -2.36 3.55 9.23
CA ALA A 190 -2.06 4.64 10.14
C ALA A 190 -1.76 4.15 11.57
N ALA A 191 -2.56 3.23 12.06
CA ALA A 191 -2.42 2.59 13.37
C ALA A 191 -2.16 1.09 13.21
N ASN A 192 -1.57 0.45 14.23
CA ASN A 192 -1.33 -0.99 14.23
C ASN A 192 -2.42 -1.70 15.06
N PRO A 193 -3.42 -2.35 14.44
CA PRO A 193 -4.48 -3.04 15.18
C PRO A 193 -3.98 -4.33 15.87
N ALA A 194 -2.78 -4.81 15.55
CA ALA A 194 -2.20 -5.99 16.19
C ALA A 194 -1.44 -5.68 17.49
N SER A 195 -1.32 -4.39 17.90
CA SER A 195 -0.69 -4.03 19.17
C SER A 195 -1.42 -4.65 20.37
N ASP A 196 -2.74 -4.70 20.32
CA ASP A 196 -3.59 -5.15 21.42
C ASP A 196 -3.80 -6.69 21.43
N LEU A 197 -3.15 -7.41 20.53
CA LEU A 197 -3.17 -8.88 20.52
C LEU A 197 -2.24 -9.48 21.59
N GLU A 198 -1.35 -8.67 22.17
CA GLU A 198 -0.39 -9.15 23.18
C GLU A 198 -1.15 -9.57 24.45
N GLY A 199 -0.83 -10.77 24.94
CA GLY A 199 -1.46 -11.33 26.16
C GLY A 199 -2.86 -11.93 25.99
N LEU A 200 -3.49 -11.83 24.81
CA LEU A 200 -4.80 -12.44 24.55
C LEU A 200 -4.77 -13.96 24.62
N ILE A 201 -3.71 -14.57 24.15
CA ILE A 201 -3.52 -16.02 24.21
C ILE A 201 -2.61 -16.34 25.38
N LYS A 202 -3.16 -16.99 26.42
CA LYS A 202 -2.35 -17.48 27.53
C LYS A 202 -1.57 -18.72 27.08
N ALA A 203 -0.25 -18.64 27.12
CA ALA A 203 0.59 -19.79 26.89
C ALA A 203 0.31 -20.86 27.94
N PRO A 204 0.21 -22.15 27.56
CA PRO A 204 0.11 -23.21 28.52
C PRO A 204 1.33 -23.17 29.45
N ARG A 205 1.12 -23.48 30.75
CA ARG A 205 2.21 -23.54 31.71
C ARG A 205 3.22 -24.60 31.25
N VAL A 206 4.44 -24.17 31.00
CA VAL A 206 5.51 -25.09 30.60
C VAL A 206 5.82 -25.96 31.82
N VAL A 207 5.45 -27.23 31.76
CA VAL A 207 5.92 -28.23 32.72
C VAL A 207 7.24 -28.77 32.17
N HIS A 208 8.35 -28.29 32.71
CA HIS A 208 9.65 -28.81 32.34
C HIS A 208 9.73 -30.30 32.77
N ARG A 209 10.14 -31.14 31.84
CA ARG A 209 10.46 -32.53 32.21
C ARG A 209 11.58 -32.48 33.24
N PRO A 210 11.50 -33.26 34.35
CA PRO A 210 12.56 -33.28 35.32
C PRO A 210 13.87 -33.71 34.64
N ALA A 211 14.88 -32.87 34.77
CA ALA A 211 16.22 -33.24 34.33
C ALA A 211 16.75 -34.38 35.21
N LEU A 212 17.49 -35.30 34.61
CA LEU A 212 18.17 -36.33 35.36
C LEU A 212 19.20 -35.65 36.29
N PRO A 213 19.15 -35.88 37.64
CA PRO A 213 20.17 -35.33 38.53
C PRO A 213 21.56 -35.80 38.11
N LEU A 214 22.56 -34.92 38.20
CA LEU A 214 23.95 -35.24 37.85
C LEU A 214 24.47 -36.53 38.58
N SER A 215 23.99 -36.79 39.80
CA SER A 215 24.30 -37.99 40.55
C SER A 215 23.85 -39.31 39.91
N ARG A 216 22.89 -39.25 38.97
CA ARG A 216 22.38 -40.43 38.25
C ARG A 216 22.93 -40.56 36.81
N LEU A 217 23.86 -39.71 36.41
CA LEU A 217 24.55 -39.82 35.13
C LEU A 217 25.27 -41.14 34.92
N PRO A 218 26.01 -41.68 35.94
CA PRO A 218 26.66 -43.00 35.82
C PRO A 218 25.68 -44.13 35.54
N GLU A 219 24.52 -44.14 36.21
CA GLU A 219 23.45 -45.12 35.97
C GLU A 219 22.90 -45.06 34.51
N LEU A 220 22.77 -43.84 33.98
CA LEU A 220 22.35 -43.66 32.59
C LEU A 220 23.40 -44.18 31.61
N GLN A 221 24.67 -43.93 31.88
CA GLN A 221 25.79 -44.36 31.05
C GLN A 221 25.89 -45.88 31.02
N GLU A 222 25.77 -46.55 32.19
CA GLU A 222 25.74 -48.01 32.31
C GLU A 222 24.56 -48.62 31.50
N ARG A 223 23.38 -48.00 31.55
CA ARG A 223 22.21 -48.46 30.76
C ARG A 223 22.42 -48.31 29.27
N ILE A 224 23.07 -47.22 28.83
CA ILE A 224 23.39 -47.01 27.42
C ILE A 224 24.38 -48.03 26.90
N ASP A 225 25.42 -48.32 27.69
CA ASP A 225 26.47 -49.31 27.34
C ASP A 225 25.93 -50.76 27.32
N THR A 226 24.89 -51.02 28.11
CA THR A 226 24.25 -52.35 28.19
C THR A 226 23.14 -52.55 27.15
N TYR A 227 22.71 -51.48 26.49
CA TYR A 227 21.68 -51.51 25.44
C TYR A 227 22.29 -51.92 24.10
N LYS A 228 22.26 -53.25 23.82
CA LYS A 228 22.63 -53.85 22.53
C LYS A 228 21.42 -54.14 21.67
#